data_7bfa086202a09979e2a2a1f0951273c6
#
_entry.id   7bfa086202a09979e2a2a1f0951273c6
#
_cell.length_a   1.000
_cell.length_b   1.000
_cell.length_c   1.000
_cell.angle_alpha   90.00
_cell.angle_beta   90.00
_cell.angle_gamma   90.00
#
_symmetry.space_group_name_H-M   'P 1'
#
loop_
_entity.id
_entity.type
_entity.pdbx_description
1 polymer ?
#
loop_
_entity_poly.entity_id
_entity_poly.type
_entity_poly.pdbx_seq_one_letter_code
_entity_poly.pdbx_strand_id
1 'polypeptide(L)'
;MFDLKFKGLFLTLVLANSLLSSAHSETKIKLRPQAEVRSRIIHLGDIAEIEASTELKQKLQAIELGRTNKTGRARTITIPHIKARILKNNLDDSHLSFEGTISSVTKKTMTISTEHIYSQAEKIFQQQLLSVKNDSAKLEIQPLQQIDPIIVDDMNSKLEFTSIGDLSRGCLEAQIISNGIIKKRVPLTFEIMINQPVIVAKCNIPKGVGIRPDFLSIEPRKIKNPTNTLLTKINQVQGKIASRLIAKGKIISRSDFKQDFIVSKGSVVALIAQKGGLKIQTHGRAIENGTFGQLIRVMSLNSNKERIGEVTGRNRIRIHF
;
A
#
# COMPACT_ATOMS: atom_id res chain seq x y z
N MET A 1 6.94 113.26 -8.89
CA MET A 1 6.60 113.66 -7.49
C MET A 1 6.76 112.42 -6.63
N PHE A 2 7.75 112.53 -5.76
CA PHE A 2 8.01 111.62 -4.59
C PHE A 2 8.20 110.13 -4.88
N ASP A 3 9.07 109.41 -4.28
CA ASP A 3 10.32 109.64 -3.57
C ASP A 3 10.94 108.31 -3.31
N LEU A 4 12.17 108.14 -3.56
CA LEU A 4 13.25 107.42 -2.91
C LEU A 4 12.92 106.66 -1.67
N LYS A 5 13.36 105.40 -1.61
CA LYS A 5 14.30 104.94 -0.57
C LYS A 5 14.93 103.54 -0.86
N PHE A 6 16.22 103.55 -1.08
CA PHE A 6 17.16 102.46 -0.92
C PHE A 6 17.10 101.82 0.45
N LYS A 7 17.05 100.55 0.53
CA LYS A 7 17.63 99.78 1.67
C LYS A 7 18.25 98.53 1.14
N GLY A 8 19.57 98.46 1.30
CA GLY A 8 20.37 97.30 1.00
C GLY A 8 20.03 96.11 1.86
N LEU A 9 20.05 94.92 1.27
CA LEU A 9 19.94 93.68 1.96
C LEU A 9 21.24 92.95 1.84
N PHE A 10 21.96 92.85 2.97
CA PHE A 10 23.11 91.98 3.17
C PHE A 10 22.69 90.54 2.95
N LEU A 11 23.30 89.90 1.94
CA LEU A 11 23.17 88.48 1.67
C LEU A 11 24.21 87.72 2.51
N THR A 12 23.81 87.27 3.70
CA THR A 12 24.62 86.36 4.51
C THR A 12 24.45 84.93 3.95
N LEU A 13 25.49 84.42 3.28
CA LEU A 13 25.62 83.06 2.85
C LEU A 13 25.84 82.16 4.05
N VAL A 14 24.78 81.55 4.58
CA VAL A 14 24.93 80.49 5.58
C VAL A 14 25.23 79.17 4.84
N LEU A 15 26.51 78.76 4.87
CA LEU A 15 26.90 77.42 4.51
C LEU A 15 26.33 76.46 5.56
N ALA A 16 25.19 75.86 5.23
CA ALA A 16 24.70 74.72 5.97
C ALA A 16 25.54 73.50 5.60
N ASN A 17 26.58 73.22 6.36
CA ASN A 17 27.24 71.95 6.40
C ASN A 17 26.24 70.91 6.88
N SER A 18 25.51 70.29 5.97
CA SER A 18 24.77 69.05 6.24
C SER A 18 25.80 67.94 6.46
N LEU A 19 26.24 67.72 7.69
CA LEU A 19 26.83 66.51 8.16
C LEU A 19 25.84 65.38 7.80
N LEU A 20 26.09 64.70 6.65
CA LEU A 20 25.56 63.37 6.42
C LEU A 20 26.10 62.47 7.53
N SER A 21 25.44 62.43 8.65
CA SER A 21 25.55 61.37 9.58
C SER A 21 25.10 60.13 8.87
N SER A 22 26.02 59.35 8.31
CA SER A 22 25.77 58.00 7.90
C SER A 22 25.40 57.24 9.18
N ALA A 23 24.11 57.20 9.48
CA ALA A 23 23.56 56.32 10.46
C ALA A 23 23.99 54.90 10.08
N HIS A 24 25.10 54.42 10.63
CA HIS A 24 25.42 53.02 10.65
C HIS A 24 24.27 52.38 11.45
N SER A 25 23.26 51.89 10.77
CA SER A 25 22.21 51.11 11.40
C SER A 25 22.89 49.88 11.99
N GLU A 26 23.00 49.85 13.30
CA GLU A 26 23.52 48.72 14.04
C GLU A 26 22.74 47.48 13.61
N THR A 27 23.43 46.49 13.04
CA THR A 27 22.81 45.26 12.58
C THR A 27 22.50 44.40 13.79
N LYS A 28 21.22 44.16 14.06
CA LYS A 28 20.78 43.32 15.18
C LYS A 28 20.41 41.91 14.71
N ILE A 29 20.93 40.91 15.43
CA ILE A 29 20.66 39.49 15.22
C ILE A 29 20.07 38.94 16.50
N LYS A 30 18.73 38.72 16.52
CA LYS A 30 18.00 38.21 17.65
C LYS A 30 17.79 36.71 17.49
N LEU A 31 18.46 35.91 18.34
CA LEU A 31 18.34 34.47 18.32
C LEU A 31 17.00 34.01 18.91
N ARG A 32 16.36 33.09 18.21
CA ARG A 32 15.20 32.37 18.76
C ARG A 32 15.72 31.27 19.69
N PRO A 33 15.30 31.21 20.96
CA PRO A 33 15.76 30.20 21.90
C PRO A 33 15.51 28.77 21.41
N GLN A 34 14.40 28.58 20.68
CA GLN A 34 14.04 27.33 20.02
C GLN A 34 13.68 27.62 18.56
N ALA A 35 14.18 26.78 17.66
CA ALA A 35 13.84 26.85 16.24
C ALA A 35 13.59 25.45 15.68
N GLU A 36 12.59 25.36 14.82
CA GLU A 36 12.27 24.14 14.11
C GLU A 36 12.53 24.35 12.60
N VAL A 37 13.40 23.54 12.02
CA VAL A 37 13.81 23.67 10.62
C VAL A 37 13.32 22.47 9.78
N ARG A 38 12.96 22.73 8.53
CA ARG A 38 12.54 21.67 7.59
C ARG A 38 13.73 21.05 6.86
N SER A 39 14.74 21.86 6.60
CA SER A 39 15.96 21.43 5.90
C SER A 39 16.91 20.68 6.82
N ARG A 40 17.76 19.84 6.23
CA ARG A 40 18.90 19.24 6.94
C ARG A 40 20.00 20.24 7.23
N ILE A 41 20.09 21.30 6.42
CA ILE A 41 21.05 22.40 6.59
C ILE A 41 20.35 23.50 7.39
N ILE A 42 21.03 24.00 8.42
CA ILE A 42 20.56 25.10 9.26
C ILE A 42 21.20 26.38 8.72
N HIS A 43 20.38 27.35 8.36
CA HIS A 43 20.82 28.68 8.00
C HIS A 43 20.59 29.66 9.17
N LEU A 44 21.33 30.77 9.20
CA LEU A 44 21.16 31.78 10.24
C LEU A 44 19.75 32.36 10.24
N GLY A 45 19.16 32.55 9.06
CA GLY A 45 17.78 33.02 8.92
C GLY A 45 16.72 32.08 9.49
N ASP A 46 17.04 30.78 9.66
CA ASP A 46 16.12 29.82 10.24
C ASP A 46 15.98 30.01 11.77
N ILE A 47 17.04 30.53 12.42
CA ILE A 47 17.15 30.57 13.90
C ILE A 47 17.21 31.97 14.46
N ALA A 48 17.30 33.00 13.63
CA ALA A 48 17.40 34.39 14.06
C ALA A 48 16.49 35.34 13.26
N GLU A 49 16.08 36.40 13.92
CA GLU A 49 15.54 37.58 13.30
C GLU A 49 16.67 38.58 13.06
N ILE A 50 16.80 39.09 11.83
CA ILE A 50 17.92 39.92 11.43
C ILE A 50 17.39 41.28 10.99
N GLU A 51 17.81 42.32 11.68
CA GLU A 51 17.55 43.71 11.36
C GLU A 51 18.81 44.29 10.71
N ALA A 52 18.80 44.44 9.39
CA ALA A 52 19.91 44.94 8.60
C ALA A 52 19.40 45.52 7.29
N SER A 53 20.27 46.14 6.50
CA SER A 53 19.98 46.52 5.11
C SER A 53 19.57 45.27 4.30
N THR A 54 18.73 45.43 3.28
CA THR A 54 18.19 44.29 2.53
C THR A 54 19.27 43.36 1.99
N GLU A 55 20.36 43.90 1.49
CA GLU A 55 21.48 43.13 0.91
C GLU A 55 22.23 42.34 2.00
N LEU A 56 22.58 43.00 3.12
CA LEU A 56 23.29 42.36 4.24
C LEU A 56 22.40 41.30 4.90
N LYS A 57 21.10 41.58 5.05
CA LYS A 57 20.14 40.65 5.60
C LYS A 57 20.08 39.36 4.79
N GLN A 58 19.99 39.45 3.47
CA GLN A 58 19.98 38.27 2.59
C GLN A 58 21.27 37.43 2.74
N LYS A 59 22.42 38.11 2.76
CA LYS A 59 23.71 37.44 2.94
C LYS A 59 23.81 36.74 4.29
N LEU A 60 23.39 37.41 5.37
CA LEU A 60 23.37 36.84 6.73
C LEU A 60 22.39 35.65 6.83
N GLN A 61 21.17 35.82 6.30
CA GLN A 61 20.16 34.75 6.33
C GLN A 61 20.63 33.45 5.65
N ALA A 62 21.42 33.57 4.58
CA ALA A 62 21.92 32.45 3.79
C ALA A 62 23.13 31.73 4.43
N ILE A 63 23.71 32.25 5.52
CA ILE A 63 24.87 31.63 6.16
C ILE A 63 24.52 30.24 6.71
N GLU A 64 25.24 29.23 6.24
CA GLU A 64 25.12 27.86 6.71
C GLU A 64 25.79 27.66 8.07
N LEU A 65 25.02 27.30 9.09
CA LEU A 65 25.49 27.04 10.45
C LEU A 65 25.83 25.56 10.69
N GLY A 66 25.49 24.69 9.73
CA GLY A 66 25.75 23.27 9.78
C GLY A 66 24.49 22.44 9.55
N ARG A 67 24.51 21.19 9.99
CA ARG A 67 23.44 20.24 9.71
C ARG A 67 22.68 19.86 10.99
N THR A 68 21.39 19.61 10.88
CA THR A 68 20.56 19.05 11.96
C THR A 68 21.01 17.64 12.32
N ASN A 69 20.73 17.21 13.55
CA ASN A 69 20.92 15.83 13.96
C ASN A 69 19.94 14.88 13.24
N LYS A 70 20.34 13.61 13.05
CA LYS A 70 19.58 12.63 12.24
C LYS A 70 18.23 12.21 12.84
N THR A 71 17.96 12.40 14.10
CA THR A 71 16.81 11.77 14.78
C THR A 71 15.99 12.75 15.60
N GLY A 72 15.74 13.95 15.10
CA GLY A 72 14.94 14.93 15.83
C GLY A 72 15.59 15.42 17.15
N ARG A 73 16.81 15.00 17.43
CA ARG A 73 17.57 15.51 18.58
C ARG A 73 17.93 16.96 18.32
N ALA A 74 17.72 17.80 19.34
CA ALA A 74 18.09 19.20 19.30
C ALA A 74 19.62 19.36 19.07
N ARG A 75 19.98 20.36 18.27
CA ARG A 75 21.35 20.85 18.12
C ARG A 75 21.43 22.24 18.67
N THR A 76 22.31 22.48 19.63
CA THR A 76 22.55 23.80 20.20
C THR A 76 23.50 24.58 19.29
N ILE A 77 23.09 25.78 18.91
CA ILE A 77 23.89 26.75 18.16
C ILE A 77 24.17 27.92 19.10
N THR A 78 25.44 28.28 19.24
CA THR A 78 25.91 29.36 20.12
C THR A 78 26.38 30.57 19.33
N ILE A 79 26.41 31.76 19.95
CA ILE A 79 26.91 32.99 19.32
C ILE A 79 28.35 32.83 18.80
N PRO A 80 29.34 32.26 19.54
CA PRO A 80 30.65 32.04 18.99
C PRO A 80 30.67 31.21 17.70
N HIS A 81 29.81 30.18 17.62
CA HIS A 81 29.67 29.39 16.39
C HIS A 81 29.14 30.23 15.22
N ILE A 82 28.13 31.08 15.46
CA ILE A 82 27.56 31.98 14.44
C ILE A 82 28.60 32.95 13.95
N LYS A 83 29.35 33.63 14.86
CA LYS A 83 30.43 34.57 14.53
C LYS A 83 31.50 33.91 13.66
N ALA A 84 31.96 32.72 14.04
CA ALA A 84 32.91 31.96 13.26
C ALA A 84 32.42 31.65 11.83
N ARG A 85 31.11 31.42 11.65
CA ARG A 85 30.52 31.19 10.33
C ARG A 85 30.36 32.47 9.52
N ILE A 86 30.06 33.62 10.16
CA ILE A 86 29.97 34.93 9.52
C ILE A 86 31.37 35.31 8.96
N LEU A 87 32.42 35.20 9.77
CA LEU A 87 33.82 35.47 9.36
C LEU A 87 34.24 34.55 8.22
N LYS A 88 33.88 33.27 8.28
CA LYS A 88 34.22 32.31 7.20
C LYS A 88 33.53 32.68 5.85
N ASN A 89 32.48 33.44 5.86
CA ASN A 89 31.78 33.94 4.65
C ASN A 89 32.27 35.34 4.26
N ASN A 90 33.41 35.81 4.79
CA ASN A 90 34.03 37.11 4.52
C ASN A 90 33.09 38.29 4.86
N LEU A 91 32.29 38.14 5.91
CA LEU A 91 31.48 39.21 6.47
C LEU A 91 32.07 39.67 7.79
N ASP A 92 32.12 41.00 7.97
CA ASP A 92 32.62 41.60 9.21
C ASP A 92 31.59 41.45 10.33
N ASP A 93 32.01 41.05 11.51
CA ASP A 93 31.15 40.90 12.69
C ASP A 93 31.28 42.05 13.70
N SER A 94 32.16 43.07 13.44
CA SER A 94 32.45 44.18 14.35
C SER A 94 31.25 45.09 14.64
N HIS A 95 30.29 45.19 13.69
CA HIS A 95 29.10 46.00 13.79
C HIS A 95 27.79 45.17 14.03
N LEU A 96 27.96 43.90 14.46
CA LEU A 96 26.83 42.99 14.71
C LEU A 96 26.54 42.92 16.21
N SER A 97 25.32 43.29 16.61
CA SER A 97 24.85 43.05 17.96
C SER A 97 23.98 41.79 18.02
N PHE A 98 24.15 41.02 19.09
CA PHE A 98 23.43 39.75 19.28
C PHE A 98 22.52 39.83 20.50
N GLU A 99 21.25 39.46 20.32
CA GLU A 99 20.32 39.24 21.43
C GLU A 99 20.08 37.72 21.60
N GLY A 100 20.06 37.27 22.86
CA GLY A 100 20.00 35.83 23.18
C GLY A 100 21.39 35.23 23.31
N THR A 101 21.48 33.98 23.77
CA THR A 101 22.76 33.31 24.05
C THR A 101 22.95 32.05 23.17
N ILE A 102 21.88 31.31 22.98
CA ILE A 102 21.87 30.03 22.28
C ILE A 102 20.55 29.86 21.52
N SER A 103 20.58 29.01 20.49
CA SER A 103 19.38 28.52 19.82
C SER A 103 19.40 26.98 19.80
N SER A 104 18.33 26.36 20.31
CA SER A 104 18.14 24.92 20.27
C SER A 104 17.35 24.58 18.99
N VAL A 105 18.02 23.97 18.03
CA VAL A 105 17.46 23.70 16.70
C VAL A 105 17.07 22.25 16.58
N THR A 106 15.79 22.00 16.28
CA THR A 106 15.25 20.68 15.98
C THR A 106 14.84 20.60 14.51
N LYS A 107 14.97 19.43 13.93
CA LYS A 107 14.43 19.19 12.61
C LYS A 107 12.96 18.83 12.73
N LYS A 108 12.10 19.48 11.95
CA LYS A 108 10.70 19.13 11.87
C LYS A 108 10.57 17.72 11.28
N THR A 109 9.92 16.85 12.04
CA THR A 109 9.69 15.45 11.67
C THR A 109 8.18 15.18 11.64
N MET A 110 7.77 14.22 10.83
CA MET A 110 6.43 13.68 10.85
C MET A 110 6.47 12.31 11.53
N THR A 111 5.52 12.04 12.41
CA THR A 111 5.35 10.72 13.02
C THR A 111 4.18 10.02 12.36
N ILE A 112 4.41 8.85 11.82
CA ILE A 112 3.36 7.95 11.33
C ILE A 112 3.04 7.02 12.49
N SER A 113 1.83 7.13 13.06
CA SER A 113 1.43 6.32 14.20
C SER A 113 1.21 4.86 13.80
N THR A 114 1.40 3.97 14.76
CA THR A 114 1.16 2.54 14.62
C THR A 114 -0.27 2.24 14.19
N GLU A 115 -1.24 2.92 14.80
CA GLU A 115 -2.67 2.79 14.50
C GLU A 115 -2.96 3.16 13.03
N HIS A 116 -2.32 4.23 12.54
CA HIS A 116 -2.48 4.64 11.13
C HIS A 116 -1.96 3.56 10.19
N ILE A 117 -0.79 2.98 10.47
CA ILE A 117 -0.21 1.90 9.67
C ILE A 117 -1.13 0.69 9.65
N TYR A 118 -1.63 0.25 10.82
CA TYR A 118 -2.51 -0.91 10.91
C TYR A 118 -3.87 -0.66 10.23
N SER A 119 -4.48 0.51 10.41
CA SER A 119 -5.76 0.82 9.78
C SER A 119 -5.68 0.83 8.25
N GLN A 120 -4.56 1.31 7.69
CA GLN A 120 -4.34 1.25 6.24
C GLN A 120 -4.10 -0.20 5.76
N ALA A 121 -3.34 -1.00 6.50
CA ALA A 121 -3.13 -2.41 6.21
C ALA A 121 -4.46 -3.19 6.23
N GLU A 122 -5.31 -2.97 7.23
CA GLU A 122 -6.64 -3.58 7.33
C GLU A 122 -7.52 -3.27 6.12
N LYS A 123 -7.52 -2.02 5.66
CA LYS A 123 -8.26 -1.62 4.46
C LYS A 123 -7.81 -2.41 3.22
N ILE A 124 -6.50 -2.65 3.07
CA ILE A 124 -5.95 -3.42 1.96
C ILE A 124 -6.43 -4.87 2.02
N PHE A 125 -6.37 -5.50 3.21
CA PHE A 125 -6.89 -6.85 3.40
C PHE A 125 -8.39 -6.92 3.11
N GLN A 126 -9.18 -5.98 3.61
CA GLN A 126 -10.62 -5.91 3.36
C GLN A 126 -10.92 -5.78 1.86
N GLN A 127 -10.27 -4.86 1.17
CA GLN A 127 -10.48 -4.64 -0.25
C GLN A 127 -10.08 -5.85 -1.11
N GLN A 128 -8.95 -6.48 -0.83
CA GLN A 128 -8.43 -7.54 -1.69
C GLN A 128 -8.98 -8.92 -1.34
N LEU A 129 -9.26 -9.21 -0.09
CA LEU A 129 -9.77 -10.52 0.33
C LEU A 129 -11.29 -10.62 0.26
N LEU A 130 -12.04 -9.53 0.47
CA LEU A 130 -13.49 -9.54 0.38
C LEU A 130 -14.02 -9.33 -1.05
N SER A 131 -13.30 -8.60 -1.90
CA SER A 131 -13.70 -8.40 -3.32
C SER A 131 -13.84 -9.70 -4.11
N VAL A 132 -13.20 -10.77 -3.65
CA VAL A 132 -13.25 -12.10 -4.28
C VAL A 132 -14.32 -13.01 -3.68
N LYS A 133 -14.98 -12.63 -2.56
CA LYS A 133 -15.84 -13.54 -1.77
C LYS A 133 -17.07 -12.82 -1.22
N ASN A 134 -18.21 -13.40 -1.52
CA ASN A 134 -19.58 -13.15 -1.00
C ASN A 134 -19.78 -12.04 0.05
N ASP A 135 -20.83 -11.24 -0.13
CA ASP A 135 -21.30 -10.16 0.78
C ASP A 135 -21.54 -10.58 2.24
N SER A 136 -21.55 -11.89 2.53
CA SER A 136 -21.82 -12.44 3.88
C SER A 136 -20.54 -12.78 4.66
N ALA A 137 -19.36 -12.55 4.12
CA ALA A 137 -18.09 -12.88 4.78
C ALA A 137 -17.67 -11.74 5.70
N LYS A 138 -17.36 -12.04 6.97
CA LYS A 138 -16.77 -11.11 7.92
C LYS A 138 -15.29 -11.42 8.11
N LEU A 139 -14.46 -10.42 7.90
CA LEU A 139 -13.01 -10.51 8.06
C LEU A 139 -12.61 -9.96 9.44
N GLU A 140 -11.87 -10.75 10.20
CA GLU A 140 -11.22 -10.35 11.44
C GLU A 140 -9.72 -10.33 11.19
N ILE A 141 -9.07 -9.20 11.45
CA ILE A 141 -7.64 -8.98 11.20
C ILE A 141 -7.03 -8.54 12.52
N GLN A 142 -5.98 -9.23 12.95
CA GLN A 142 -5.28 -8.88 14.18
C GLN A 142 -3.77 -8.82 13.92
N PRO A 143 -3.08 -7.72 14.29
CA PRO A 143 -1.64 -7.65 14.17
C PRO A 143 -0.99 -8.67 15.12
N LEU A 144 -0.02 -9.43 14.63
CA LEU A 144 0.73 -10.41 15.42
C LEU A 144 1.96 -9.84 16.10
N GLN A 145 2.36 -8.63 15.71
CA GLN A 145 3.51 -7.94 16.28
C GLN A 145 3.15 -6.49 16.57
N GLN A 146 3.78 -5.92 17.57
CA GLN A 146 3.72 -4.50 17.86
C GLN A 146 4.88 -3.80 17.17
N ILE A 147 4.61 -2.68 16.51
CA ILE A 147 5.62 -1.84 15.87
C ILE A 147 5.67 -0.48 16.56
N ASP A 148 6.85 0.13 16.60
CA ASP A 148 6.98 1.50 17.06
C ASP A 148 6.48 2.49 16.02
N PRO A 149 6.01 3.67 16.43
CA PRO A 149 5.71 4.77 15.52
C PRO A 149 6.93 5.09 14.65
N ILE A 150 6.68 5.42 13.38
CA ILE A 150 7.75 5.70 12.43
C ILE A 150 7.95 7.19 12.33
N ILE A 151 9.13 7.66 12.74
CA ILE A 151 9.54 9.05 12.59
C ILE A 151 10.20 9.22 11.24
N VAL A 152 9.69 10.15 10.44
CA VAL A 152 10.21 10.48 9.11
C VAL A 152 10.67 11.94 9.05
N ASP A 153 11.80 12.14 8.42
CA ASP A 153 12.46 13.44 8.30
C ASP A 153 11.85 14.34 7.21
N ASP A 154 11.07 13.78 6.30
CA ASP A 154 10.47 14.49 5.18
C ASP A 154 8.95 14.48 5.32
N MET A 155 8.39 15.70 5.38
CA MET A 155 6.95 15.91 5.50
C MET A 155 6.16 15.41 4.28
N ASN A 156 6.82 15.21 3.15
CA ASN A 156 6.22 14.69 1.92
C ASN A 156 6.35 13.18 1.79
N SER A 157 6.78 12.48 2.85
CA SER A 157 6.86 11.02 2.84
C SER A 157 5.48 10.40 2.69
N LYS A 158 5.40 9.38 1.83
CA LYS A 158 4.20 8.58 1.60
C LYS A 158 4.36 7.21 2.23
N LEU A 159 3.26 6.70 2.75
CA LEU A 159 3.15 5.33 3.24
C LEU A 159 2.50 4.48 2.14
N GLU A 160 3.21 3.48 1.64
CA GLU A 160 2.72 2.53 0.65
C GLU A 160 2.87 1.11 1.20
N PHE A 161 2.10 0.17 0.64
CA PHE A 161 2.12 -1.23 1.07
C PHE A 161 2.34 -2.16 -0.10
N THR A 162 3.15 -3.18 0.12
CA THR A 162 3.39 -4.25 -0.83
C THR A 162 3.09 -5.59 -0.18
N SER A 163 2.38 -6.47 -0.88
CA SER A 163 2.12 -7.82 -0.38
C SER A 163 3.39 -8.68 -0.46
N ILE A 164 3.62 -9.45 0.60
CA ILE A 164 4.69 -10.45 0.63
C ILE A 164 4.06 -11.83 0.39
N GLY A 165 4.08 -12.28 -0.86
CA GLY A 165 3.47 -13.55 -1.26
C GLY A 165 1.94 -13.52 -1.28
N ASP A 166 1.30 -14.61 -0.85
CA ASP A 166 -0.17 -14.70 -0.78
C ASP A 166 -0.69 -13.86 0.40
N LEU A 167 -1.52 -12.87 0.08
CA LEU A 167 -2.09 -11.93 1.06
C LEU A 167 -2.92 -12.64 2.15
N SER A 168 -3.50 -13.79 1.85
CA SER A 168 -4.23 -14.59 2.83
C SER A 168 -3.38 -15.07 4.01
N ARG A 169 -2.06 -15.06 3.87
CA ARG A 169 -1.11 -15.35 4.95
C ARG A 169 -0.89 -14.19 5.92
N GLY A 170 -1.46 -13.02 5.61
CA GLY A 170 -1.38 -11.86 6.48
C GLY A 170 -0.05 -11.11 6.45
N CYS A 171 0.77 -11.28 5.39
CA CYS A 171 2.07 -10.64 5.30
C CYS A 171 2.02 -9.44 4.36
N LEU A 172 2.35 -8.25 4.89
CA LEU A 172 2.50 -7.00 4.16
C LEU A 172 3.84 -6.36 4.51
N GLU A 173 4.37 -5.55 3.62
CA GLU A 173 5.48 -4.66 3.89
C GLU A 173 5.00 -3.21 3.76
N ALA A 174 5.11 -2.45 4.85
CA ALA A 174 4.89 -1.01 4.81
C ALA A 174 6.19 -0.33 4.35
N GLN A 175 6.08 0.51 3.32
CA GLN A 175 7.21 1.24 2.72
C GLN A 175 7.00 2.73 2.93
N ILE A 176 8.00 3.38 3.48
CA ILE A 176 8.06 4.83 3.59
C ILE A 176 8.83 5.36 2.41
N ILE A 177 8.16 6.09 1.55
CA ILE A 177 8.73 6.63 0.31
C ILE A 177 8.84 8.15 0.42
N SER A 178 10.02 8.68 0.15
CA SER A 178 10.29 10.11 0.09
C SER A 178 11.04 10.42 -1.20
N ASN A 179 10.52 11.36 -1.99
CA ASN A 179 11.06 11.73 -3.30
C ASN A 179 11.28 10.53 -4.24
N GLY A 180 10.33 9.58 -4.26
CA GLY A 180 10.41 8.36 -5.07
C GLY A 180 11.39 7.30 -4.57
N ILE A 181 12.06 7.52 -3.43
CA ILE A 181 13.05 6.59 -2.87
C ILE A 181 12.49 5.96 -1.59
N ILE A 182 12.56 4.64 -1.49
CA ILE A 182 12.17 3.93 -0.28
C ILE A 182 13.20 4.24 0.82
N LYS A 183 12.76 4.89 1.89
CA LYS A 183 13.58 5.26 3.06
C LYS A 183 13.57 4.21 4.15
N LYS A 184 12.44 3.53 4.32
CA LYS A 184 12.26 2.50 5.35
C LYS A 184 11.29 1.44 4.86
N ARG A 185 11.55 0.19 5.22
CA ARG A 185 10.66 -0.96 5.04
C ARG A 185 10.35 -1.56 6.39
N VAL A 186 9.09 -1.86 6.64
CA VAL A 186 8.63 -2.45 7.89
C VAL A 186 7.76 -3.65 7.54
N PRO A 187 8.24 -4.88 7.79
CA PRO A 187 7.43 -6.06 7.60
C PRO A 187 6.32 -6.09 8.66
N LEU A 188 5.11 -6.41 8.22
CA LEU A 188 3.92 -6.50 9.05
C LEU A 188 3.33 -7.89 8.91
N THR A 189 2.96 -8.49 10.03
CA THR A 189 2.32 -9.80 10.05
C THR A 189 1.01 -9.71 10.82
N PHE A 190 -0.06 -10.22 10.19
CA PHE A 190 -1.40 -10.24 10.75
C PHE A 190 -1.94 -11.66 10.81
N GLU A 191 -2.72 -11.96 11.81
CA GLU A 191 -3.60 -13.11 11.80
C GLU A 191 -4.89 -12.73 11.08
N ILE A 192 -5.22 -13.49 10.04
CA ILE A 192 -6.41 -13.26 9.24
C ILE A 192 -7.38 -14.41 9.49
N MET A 193 -8.56 -14.08 10.00
CA MET A 193 -9.67 -15.00 10.16
C MET A 193 -10.86 -14.51 9.35
N ILE A 194 -11.48 -15.41 8.59
CA ILE A 194 -12.72 -15.14 7.86
C ILE A 194 -13.85 -15.97 8.44
N ASN A 195 -14.94 -15.33 8.77
CA ASN A 195 -16.18 -16.01 9.11
C ASN A 195 -17.07 -16.02 7.87
N GLN A 196 -17.25 -17.18 7.25
CA GLN A 196 -18.05 -17.32 6.03
C GLN A 196 -18.80 -18.66 6.00
N PRO A 197 -19.93 -18.75 5.28
CA PRO A 197 -20.59 -20.02 5.01
C PRO A 197 -19.66 -20.93 4.20
N VAL A 198 -19.50 -22.17 4.65
CA VAL A 198 -18.71 -23.20 3.95
C VAL A 198 -19.49 -24.51 3.92
N ILE A 199 -19.13 -25.37 2.96
CA ILE A 199 -19.72 -26.69 2.85
C ILE A 199 -19.04 -27.63 3.86
N VAL A 200 -19.85 -28.29 4.68
CA VAL A 200 -19.44 -29.25 5.70
C VAL A 200 -20.06 -30.60 5.42
N ALA A 201 -19.34 -31.70 5.66
CA ALA A 201 -19.88 -33.05 5.53
C ALA A 201 -20.81 -33.39 6.73
N LYS A 202 -22.05 -33.77 6.50
CA LYS A 202 -23.01 -34.23 7.52
C LYS A 202 -22.71 -35.65 8.01
N CYS A 203 -22.06 -36.46 7.18
CA CYS A 203 -21.71 -37.85 7.45
C CYS A 203 -20.32 -38.17 6.91
N ASN A 204 -19.81 -39.35 7.27
CA ASN A 204 -18.59 -39.85 6.67
C ASN A 204 -18.84 -40.24 5.21
N ILE A 205 -18.01 -39.70 4.28
CA ILE A 205 -18.11 -39.96 2.84
C ILE A 205 -16.85 -40.77 2.46
N PRO A 206 -16.95 -42.08 2.17
CA PRO A 206 -15.82 -42.90 1.81
C PRO A 206 -15.17 -42.47 0.49
N LYS A 207 -13.88 -42.80 0.32
CA LYS A 207 -13.19 -42.62 -0.96
C LYS A 207 -13.92 -43.30 -2.11
N GLY A 208 -14.04 -42.64 -3.23
CA GLY A 208 -14.68 -43.17 -4.43
C GLY A 208 -16.21 -43.03 -4.45
N VAL A 209 -16.83 -42.55 -3.40
CA VAL A 209 -18.28 -42.34 -3.31
C VAL A 209 -18.62 -40.98 -3.95
N GLY A 210 -19.71 -40.95 -4.75
CA GLY A 210 -20.25 -39.72 -5.33
C GLY A 210 -20.80 -38.79 -4.25
N ILE A 211 -20.45 -37.52 -4.32
CA ILE A 211 -20.91 -36.52 -3.36
C ILE A 211 -22.33 -36.10 -3.72
N ARG A 212 -23.26 -36.32 -2.81
CA ARG A 212 -24.69 -35.95 -2.95
C ARG A 212 -25.02 -34.76 -2.06
N PRO A 213 -25.99 -33.92 -2.43
CA PRO A 213 -26.42 -32.76 -1.63
C PRO A 213 -26.85 -33.10 -0.20
N ASP A 214 -27.49 -34.24 0.00
CA ASP A 214 -27.97 -34.74 1.31
C ASP A 214 -26.81 -35.07 2.27
N PHE A 215 -25.58 -35.30 1.77
CA PHE A 215 -24.39 -35.49 2.58
C PHE A 215 -23.77 -34.19 3.10
N LEU A 216 -24.29 -33.02 2.69
CA LEU A 216 -23.69 -31.72 2.85
C LEU A 216 -24.58 -30.77 3.67
N SER A 217 -23.97 -29.90 4.43
CA SER A 217 -24.59 -28.70 5.01
C SER A 217 -23.76 -27.47 4.67
N ILE A 218 -24.42 -26.32 4.70
CA ILE A 218 -23.73 -25.03 4.66
C ILE A 218 -23.76 -24.46 6.07
N GLU A 219 -22.58 -24.22 6.64
CA GLU A 219 -22.43 -23.75 8.02
C GLU A 219 -21.46 -22.57 8.06
N PRO A 220 -21.74 -21.53 8.88
CA PRO A 220 -20.75 -20.50 9.14
C PRO A 220 -19.57 -21.06 9.92
N ARG A 221 -18.36 -20.82 9.46
CA ARG A 221 -17.12 -21.27 10.12
C ARG A 221 -16.08 -20.15 10.11
N LYS A 222 -15.39 -20.00 11.24
CA LYS A 222 -14.18 -19.20 11.33
C LYS A 222 -13.01 -19.99 10.75
N ILE A 223 -12.35 -19.39 9.76
CA ILE A 223 -11.26 -20.02 9.02
C ILE A 223 -10.04 -19.12 9.10
N LYS A 224 -8.96 -19.66 9.65
CA LYS A 224 -7.66 -19.01 9.68
C LYS A 224 -6.97 -19.15 8.33
N ASN A 225 -6.34 -18.06 7.85
CA ASN A 225 -5.61 -18.01 6.59
C ASN A 225 -6.46 -18.55 5.41
N PRO A 226 -7.53 -17.86 5.02
CA PRO A 226 -8.50 -18.36 4.05
C PRO A 226 -7.85 -18.56 2.68
N THR A 227 -7.79 -19.80 2.22
CA THR A 227 -7.30 -20.13 0.88
C THR A 227 -8.44 -20.13 -0.14
N ASN A 228 -8.13 -19.92 -1.42
CA ASN A 228 -9.10 -19.97 -2.52
C ASN A 228 -9.68 -21.37 -2.80
N THR A 229 -9.32 -22.38 -1.97
CA THR A 229 -9.75 -23.76 -2.15
C THR A 229 -11.09 -24.07 -1.48
N LEU A 230 -11.62 -23.17 -0.65
CA LEU A 230 -12.89 -23.36 0.06
C LEU A 230 -14.08 -23.21 -0.87
N LEU A 231 -15.11 -24.01 -0.59
CA LEU A 231 -16.33 -24.05 -1.37
C LEU A 231 -17.51 -23.52 -0.54
N THR A 232 -18.32 -22.69 -1.18
CA THR A 232 -19.45 -22.01 -0.55
C THR A 232 -20.80 -22.43 -1.12
N LYS A 233 -20.82 -23.08 -2.28
CA LYS A 233 -22.04 -23.49 -2.99
C LYS A 233 -22.04 -24.99 -3.27
N ILE A 234 -23.12 -25.68 -2.95
CA ILE A 234 -23.26 -27.15 -3.10
C ILE A 234 -23.11 -27.59 -4.56
N ASN A 235 -23.53 -26.78 -5.52
CA ASN A 235 -23.38 -27.09 -6.95
C ASN A 235 -21.91 -27.23 -7.39
N GLN A 236 -20.96 -26.68 -6.63
CA GLN A 236 -19.53 -26.82 -6.92
C GLN A 236 -18.98 -28.22 -6.69
N VAL A 237 -19.70 -29.04 -5.89
CA VAL A 237 -19.30 -30.42 -5.55
C VAL A 237 -20.25 -31.49 -6.08
N GLN A 238 -21.41 -31.10 -6.58
CA GLN A 238 -22.38 -32.02 -7.15
C GLN A 238 -21.79 -32.78 -8.34
N GLY A 239 -21.98 -34.10 -8.39
CA GLY A 239 -21.48 -34.95 -9.48
C GLY A 239 -19.98 -35.23 -9.41
N LYS A 240 -19.32 -34.90 -8.30
CA LYS A 240 -17.91 -35.23 -8.08
C LYS A 240 -17.81 -36.41 -7.10
N ILE A 241 -16.68 -37.10 -7.14
CA ILE A 241 -16.39 -38.25 -6.25
C ILE A 241 -15.33 -37.87 -5.23
N ALA A 242 -15.48 -38.39 -4.02
CA ALA A 242 -14.52 -38.20 -2.96
C ALA A 242 -13.16 -38.84 -3.36
N SER A 243 -12.08 -38.05 -3.32
CA SER A 243 -10.72 -38.52 -3.61
C SER A 243 -10.09 -39.24 -2.41
N ARG A 244 -10.62 -39.00 -1.23
CA ARG A 244 -10.22 -39.58 0.07
C ARG A 244 -11.45 -39.68 0.97
N LEU A 245 -11.29 -40.35 2.14
CA LEU A 245 -12.31 -40.32 3.18
C LEU A 245 -12.53 -38.88 3.66
N ILE A 246 -13.78 -38.42 3.66
CA ILE A 246 -14.19 -37.12 4.19
C ILE A 246 -14.97 -37.42 5.47
N ALA A 247 -14.41 -37.05 6.62
CA ALA A 247 -15.07 -37.27 7.90
C ALA A 247 -16.24 -36.35 8.14
N LYS A 248 -17.24 -36.78 8.92
CA LYS A 248 -18.34 -35.93 9.39
C LYS A 248 -17.78 -34.67 10.07
N GLY A 249 -18.39 -33.51 9.80
CA GLY A 249 -18.00 -32.21 10.35
C GLY A 249 -16.82 -31.56 9.65
N LYS A 250 -16.17 -32.23 8.70
CA LYS A 250 -15.06 -31.67 7.94
C LYS A 250 -15.54 -30.63 6.92
N ILE A 251 -14.85 -29.49 6.85
CA ILE A 251 -15.00 -28.51 5.76
C ILE A 251 -14.51 -29.13 4.47
N ILE A 252 -15.34 -29.09 3.43
CA ILE A 252 -15.01 -29.65 2.12
C ILE A 252 -14.23 -28.62 1.30
N SER A 253 -13.08 -29.05 0.82
CA SER A 253 -12.20 -28.27 -0.06
C SER A 253 -12.10 -28.88 -1.46
N ARG A 254 -11.57 -28.13 -2.42
CA ARG A 254 -11.37 -28.65 -3.79
C ARG A 254 -10.49 -29.90 -3.85
N SER A 255 -9.56 -30.09 -2.91
CA SER A 255 -8.68 -31.24 -2.86
C SER A 255 -9.36 -32.52 -2.35
N ASP A 256 -10.56 -32.42 -1.73
CA ASP A 256 -11.27 -33.56 -1.16
C ASP A 256 -12.02 -34.38 -2.24
N PHE A 257 -12.09 -33.90 -3.47
CA PHE A 257 -12.79 -34.58 -4.56
C PHE A 257 -12.02 -34.50 -5.86
N LYS A 258 -12.35 -35.37 -6.76
CA LYS A 258 -11.89 -35.38 -8.15
C LYS A 258 -13.09 -35.37 -9.08
N GLN A 259 -12.87 -34.97 -10.33
CA GLN A 259 -13.88 -35.04 -11.37
C GLN A 259 -14.21 -36.52 -11.63
N ASP A 260 -15.48 -36.85 -11.64
CA ASP A 260 -15.93 -38.18 -12.06
C ASP A 260 -15.99 -38.19 -13.60
N PHE A 261 -14.94 -38.70 -14.23
CA PHE A 261 -14.97 -38.94 -15.66
C PHE A 261 -15.67 -40.28 -15.90
N ILE A 262 -16.93 -40.26 -16.32
CA ILE A 262 -17.69 -41.46 -16.68
C ILE A 262 -17.31 -41.98 -18.08
N VAL A 263 -16.56 -41.17 -18.83
CA VAL A 263 -15.86 -41.53 -20.03
C VAL A 263 -14.40 -41.10 -19.91
N SER A 264 -13.47 -42.04 -20.00
CA SER A 264 -12.05 -41.75 -19.99
C SER A 264 -11.47 -41.62 -21.37
N LYS A 265 -10.51 -40.71 -21.57
CA LYS A 265 -9.75 -40.62 -22.82
C LYS A 265 -9.17 -41.99 -23.20
N GLY A 266 -9.31 -42.40 -24.48
CA GLY A 266 -8.87 -43.68 -25.02
C GLY A 266 -9.84 -44.84 -24.79
N SER A 267 -10.88 -44.67 -23.93
CA SER A 267 -11.88 -45.73 -23.73
C SER A 267 -12.78 -45.93 -24.94
N VAL A 268 -13.22 -47.19 -25.14
CA VAL A 268 -14.24 -47.51 -26.15
C VAL A 268 -15.61 -47.10 -25.58
N VAL A 269 -16.37 -46.38 -26.39
CA VAL A 269 -17.68 -45.81 -26.05
C VAL A 269 -18.73 -46.21 -27.09
N ALA A 270 -19.95 -46.40 -26.62
CA ALA A 270 -21.10 -46.56 -27.51
C ALA A 270 -21.54 -45.18 -28.02
N LEU A 271 -21.51 -44.98 -29.33
CA LEU A 271 -22.01 -43.79 -29.99
C LEU A 271 -23.45 -44.04 -30.43
N ILE A 272 -24.38 -43.23 -29.87
CA ILE A 272 -25.80 -43.37 -30.11
C ILE A 272 -26.29 -42.14 -30.86
N ALA A 273 -26.80 -42.31 -32.04
CA ALA A 273 -27.44 -41.24 -32.78
C ALA A 273 -28.94 -41.59 -32.94
N GLN A 274 -29.84 -40.63 -32.69
CA GLN A 274 -31.27 -40.81 -32.76
C GLN A 274 -31.91 -39.64 -33.49
N LYS A 275 -32.70 -39.95 -34.49
CA LYS A 275 -33.49 -38.96 -35.25
C LYS A 275 -34.84 -39.57 -35.62
N GLY A 276 -35.93 -39.01 -35.08
CA GLY A 276 -37.25 -39.58 -35.19
C GLY A 276 -37.32 -41.01 -34.64
N GLY A 277 -37.88 -41.95 -35.40
CA GLY A 277 -37.92 -43.38 -35.03
C GLY A 277 -36.61 -44.17 -35.29
N LEU A 278 -35.61 -43.58 -35.92
CA LEU A 278 -34.36 -44.25 -36.24
C LEU A 278 -33.34 -44.07 -35.12
N LYS A 279 -32.83 -45.19 -34.57
CA LYS A 279 -31.72 -45.22 -33.61
C LYS A 279 -30.56 -46.01 -34.20
N ILE A 280 -29.41 -45.36 -34.32
CA ILE A 280 -28.17 -45.97 -34.79
C ILE A 280 -27.24 -46.08 -33.63
N GLN A 281 -26.63 -47.24 -33.40
CA GLN A 281 -25.59 -47.44 -32.42
C GLN A 281 -24.33 -47.98 -33.07
N THR A 282 -23.20 -47.37 -32.78
CA THR A 282 -21.88 -47.79 -33.24
C THR A 282 -20.86 -47.63 -32.11
N HIS A 283 -19.61 -48.00 -32.31
CA HIS A 283 -18.54 -47.85 -31.35
C HIS A 283 -17.57 -46.77 -31.78
N GLY A 284 -17.03 -46.06 -30.82
CA GLY A 284 -15.99 -45.05 -30.99
C GLY A 284 -14.98 -45.09 -29.85
N ARG A 285 -13.93 -44.33 -30.01
CA ARG A 285 -12.90 -44.11 -28.98
C ARG A 285 -12.98 -42.65 -28.52
N ALA A 286 -13.07 -42.44 -27.22
CA ALA A 286 -13.06 -41.09 -26.63
C ALA A 286 -11.68 -40.45 -26.80
N ILE A 287 -11.62 -39.24 -27.35
CA ILE A 287 -10.40 -38.44 -27.53
C ILE A 287 -10.14 -37.63 -26.25
N GLU A 288 -11.19 -37.32 -25.48
CA GLU A 288 -11.17 -36.51 -24.28
C GLU A 288 -11.88 -37.25 -23.13
N ASN A 289 -11.53 -36.83 -21.89
CA ASN A 289 -12.30 -37.26 -20.73
C ASN A 289 -13.66 -36.56 -20.71
N GLY A 290 -14.72 -37.23 -20.26
CA GLY A 290 -16.05 -36.68 -20.22
C GLY A 290 -16.81 -36.97 -18.93
N THR A 291 -17.50 -35.95 -18.40
CA THR A 291 -18.49 -36.06 -17.34
C THR A 291 -19.90 -36.11 -17.94
N PHE A 292 -20.89 -36.51 -17.16
CA PHE A 292 -22.27 -36.55 -17.60
C PHE A 292 -22.75 -35.17 -18.15
N GLY A 293 -23.37 -35.16 -19.32
CA GLY A 293 -23.85 -33.96 -20.02
C GLY A 293 -22.74 -33.14 -20.72
N GLN A 294 -21.48 -33.52 -20.64
CA GLN A 294 -20.38 -32.81 -21.29
C GLN A 294 -20.29 -33.22 -22.77
N LEU A 295 -20.07 -32.23 -23.64
CA LEU A 295 -19.70 -32.48 -25.06
C LEU A 295 -18.22 -32.82 -25.13
N ILE A 296 -17.90 -33.97 -25.73
CA ILE A 296 -16.51 -34.41 -25.93
C ILE A 296 -16.29 -34.88 -27.38
N ARG A 297 -15.05 -34.84 -27.80
CA ARG A 297 -14.63 -35.39 -29.08
C ARG A 297 -14.44 -36.88 -28.99
N VAL A 298 -14.95 -37.58 -29.99
CA VAL A 298 -14.87 -39.03 -30.13
C VAL A 298 -14.53 -39.39 -31.55
N MET A 299 -13.76 -40.43 -31.73
CA MET A 299 -13.43 -41.00 -33.05
C MET A 299 -14.27 -42.24 -33.27
N SER A 300 -15.05 -42.26 -34.36
CA SER A 300 -15.80 -43.45 -34.78
C SER A 300 -14.85 -44.56 -35.25
N LEU A 301 -14.94 -45.76 -34.69
CA LEU A 301 -14.10 -46.88 -35.07
C LEU A 301 -14.39 -47.42 -36.49
N ASN A 302 -15.61 -47.22 -36.98
CA ASN A 302 -16.00 -47.71 -38.33
C ASN A 302 -15.58 -46.75 -39.43
N SER A 303 -15.57 -45.43 -39.19
CA SER A 303 -15.32 -44.43 -40.24
C SER A 303 -14.05 -43.64 -40.04
N ASN A 304 -13.37 -43.79 -38.89
CA ASN A 304 -12.19 -43.02 -38.47
C ASN A 304 -12.41 -41.48 -38.49
N LYS A 305 -13.70 -41.06 -38.42
CA LYS A 305 -14.05 -39.63 -38.39
C LYS A 305 -14.27 -39.16 -36.98
N GLU A 306 -13.75 -37.99 -36.67
CA GLU A 306 -14.05 -37.30 -35.41
C GLU A 306 -15.49 -36.77 -35.41
N ARG A 307 -16.12 -36.87 -34.25
CA ARG A 307 -17.45 -36.35 -33.95
C ARG A 307 -17.46 -35.71 -32.56
N ILE A 308 -18.33 -34.75 -32.37
CA ILE A 308 -18.64 -34.21 -31.04
C ILE A 308 -19.94 -34.86 -30.58
N GLY A 309 -19.94 -35.34 -29.35
CA GLY A 309 -21.15 -35.93 -28.77
C GLY A 309 -21.24 -35.65 -27.26
N GLU A 310 -22.48 -35.70 -26.80
CA GLU A 310 -22.84 -35.50 -25.39
C GLU A 310 -22.70 -36.81 -24.61
N VAL A 311 -22.03 -36.75 -23.48
CA VAL A 311 -21.91 -37.90 -22.57
C VAL A 311 -23.24 -38.14 -21.84
N THR A 312 -23.94 -39.21 -22.14
CA THR A 312 -25.24 -39.54 -21.56
C THR A 312 -25.19 -40.67 -20.53
N GLY A 313 -24.04 -41.24 -20.28
CA GLY A 313 -23.82 -42.31 -19.29
C GLY A 313 -22.44 -42.88 -19.36
N ARG A 314 -22.14 -43.89 -18.52
CA ARG A 314 -20.84 -44.55 -18.49
C ARG A 314 -20.55 -45.19 -19.84
N ASN A 315 -19.51 -44.72 -20.51
CA ASN A 315 -19.12 -45.11 -21.88
C ASN A 315 -20.24 -44.98 -22.92
N ARG A 316 -21.19 -44.05 -22.75
CA ARG A 316 -22.26 -43.76 -23.70
C ARG A 316 -22.23 -42.31 -24.13
N ILE A 317 -22.28 -42.09 -25.42
CA ILE A 317 -22.21 -40.77 -26.02
C ILE A 317 -23.31 -40.63 -27.07
N ARG A 318 -24.10 -39.56 -26.93
CA ARG A 318 -25.12 -39.20 -27.92
C ARG A 318 -24.47 -38.27 -28.96
N ILE A 319 -24.61 -38.64 -30.25
CA ILE A 319 -24.18 -37.80 -31.35
C ILE A 319 -25.41 -37.17 -31.99
N HIS A 320 -25.30 -35.89 -32.32
CA HIS A 320 -26.28 -35.17 -33.11
C HIS A 320 -25.88 -35.26 -34.61
N PHE A 321 -26.90 -35.45 -35.48
CA PHE A 321 -26.71 -35.48 -36.94
C PHE A 321 -26.62 -34.05 -37.48
#